data_545097e4700086a24b91602ba6832e71
#
_entry.id   545097e4700086a24b91602ba6832e71
#
_cell.length_a   1.000
_cell.length_b   1.000
_cell.length_c   1.000
_cell.angle_alpha   90.00
_cell.angle_beta   90.00
_cell.angle_gamma   90.00
#
_symmetry.space_group_name_H-M   'P 1'
#
loop_
_entity.id
_entity.type
_entity.pdbx_description
1 polymer ?
#
loop_
_entity_poly.entity_id
_entity_poly.type
_entity_poly.pdbx_seq_one_letter_code
_entity_poly.pdbx_strand_id
1 'polypeptide(L)'
;SGWVAKIYQIQGGDAFNNKDYATASEIFAKGYAADPDNTGMALNLAMSYCEMAMSSGDMSQYEKGMEIYEAVAAKTHPKYAEDAAKAKEDMALYTNNMVAKMQAANDFDGIIKMADDLLAKNPQSALAQNVRLQAYANKKDYAKVIELGQAAADVQTDPADKSLMYYLLGAAYNAKEMKPQAIAAFKQVT
;
A
#
# COMPACT_ATOMS: atom_id res chain seq x y z
N SER A 1 26.78 0.31 -18.24
CA SER A 1 26.40 0.63 -19.61
C SER A 1 25.04 0.05 -19.95
N GLY A 2 24.30 0.67 -20.88
CA GLY A 2 22.96 0.24 -21.29
C GLY A 2 22.86 -1.21 -21.77
N TRP A 3 23.98 -1.79 -22.18
CA TRP A 3 24.05 -3.19 -22.63
C TRP A 3 23.96 -4.19 -21.46
N VAL A 4 24.64 -3.91 -20.35
CA VAL A 4 24.58 -4.75 -19.13
C VAL A 4 23.18 -4.69 -18.51
N ALA A 5 22.60 -3.49 -18.40
CA ALA A 5 21.22 -3.33 -17.93
C ALA A 5 20.21 -4.13 -18.78
N LYS A 6 20.40 -4.14 -20.11
CA LYS A 6 19.53 -4.89 -21.01
C LYS A 6 19.59 -6.41 -20.79
N ILE A 7 20.78 -6.97 -20.47
CA ILE A 7 20.92 -8.39 -20.15
C ILE A 7 20.13 -8.72 -18.87
N TYR A 8 20.31 -7.95 -17.80
CA TYR A 8 19.58 -8.17 -16.56
C TYR A 8 18.07 -8.01 -16.74
N GLN A 9 17.65 -7.06 -17.59
CA GLN A 9 16.22 -6.88 -17.92
C GLN A 9 15.62 -8.14 -18.57
N ILE A 10 16.33 -8.72 -19.56
CA ILE A 10 15.87 -9.92 -20.26
C ILE A 10 15.85 -11.12 -19.31
N GLN A 11 16.97 -11.41 -18.64
CA GLN A 11 17.07 -12.56 -17.77
C GLN A 11 16.13 -12.50 -16.57
N GLY A 12 16.02 -11.33 -15.95
CA GLY A 12 15.07 -11.09 -14.85
C GLY A 12 13.62 -11.21 -15.31
N GLY A 13 13.31 -10.68 -16.50
CA GLY A 13 11.99 -10.79 -17.12
C GLY A 13 11.60 -12.23 -17.42
N ASP A 14 12.52 -13.04 -17.92
CA ASP A 14 12.28 -14.48 -18.19
C ASP A 14 11.96 -15.21 -16.87
N ALA A 15 12.75 -14.99 -15.82
CA ALA A 15 12.50 -15.58 -14.51
C ALA A 15 11.14 -15.12 -13.95
N PHE A 16 10.82 -13.83 -14.06
CA PHE A 16 9.55 -13.28 -13.61
C PHE A 16 8.35 -13.92 -14.36
N ASN A 17 8.42 -14.01 -15.67
CA ASN A 17 7.38 -14.62 -16.51
C ASN A 17 7.16 -16.10 -16.18
N ASN A 18 8.21 -16.80 -15.74
CA ASN A 18 8.14 -18.16 -15.22
C ASN A 18 7.67 -18.24 -13.77
N LYS A 19 7.28 -17.10 -13.16
CA LYS A 19 6.88 -16.98 -11.75
C LYS A 19 7.98 -17.37 -10.75
N ASP A 20 9.23 -17.39 -11.19
CA ASP A 20 10.39 -17.54 -10.31
C ASP A 20 10.81 -16.13 -9.81
N TYR A 21 9.97 -15.58 -8.92
CA TYR A 21 10.15 -14.23 -8.42
C TYR A 21 11.41 -14.08 -7.56
N ALA A 22 11.85 -15.15 -6.90
CA ALA A 22 13.09 -15.15 -6.13
C ALA A 22 14.29 -14.92 -7.05
N THR A 23 14.43 -15.72 -8.11
CA THR A 23 15.50 -15.55 -9.11
C THR A 23 15.36 -14.20 -9.82
N ALA A 24 14.15 -13.79 -10.19
CA ALA A 24 13.90 -12.48 -10.81
C ALA A 24 14.42 -11.35 -9.91
N SER A 25 14.10 -11.37 -8.62
CA SER A 25 14.54 -10.36 -7.67
C SER A 25 16.06 -10.28 -7.54
N GLU A 26 16.76 -11.42 -7.53
CA GLU A 26 18.22 -11.46 -7.49
C GLU A 26 18.86 -10.84 -8.74
N ILE A 27 18.30 -11.14 -9.92
CA ILE A 27 18.80 -10.62 -11.20
C ILE A 27 18.54 -9.12 -11.29
N PHE A 28 17.32 -8.67 -11.00
CA PHE A 28 17.00 -7.25 -11.02
C PHE A 28 17.77 -6.45 -9.96
N ALA A 29 18.05 -7.04 -8.79
CA ALA A 29 18.88 -6.40 -7.77
C ALA A 29 20.31 -6.14 -8.27
N LYS A 30 20.90 -7.10 -9.00
CA LYS A 30 22.23 -6.92 -9.64
C LYS A 30 22.19 -5.81 -10.71
N GLY A 31 21.13 -5.79 -11.51
CA GLY A 31 20.95 -4.76 -12.53
C GLY A 31 20.76 -3.37 -11.93
N TYR A 32 19.96 -3.25 -10.89
CA TYR A 32 19.74 -1.98 -10.18
C TYR A 32 21.01 -1.50 -9.45
N ALA A 33 21.76 -2.41 -8.82
CA ALA A 33 23.02 -2.07 -8.19
C ALA A 33 24.09 -1.58 -9.20
N ALA A 34 24.06 -2.10 -10.44
CA ALA A 34 24.96 -1.67 -11.51
C ALA A 34 24.59 -0.30 -12.10
N ASP A 35 23.30 0.07 -12.05
CA ASP A 35 22.77 1.36 -12.52
C ASP A 35 21.61 1.83 -11.61
N PRO A 36 21.93 2.52 -10.50
CA PRO A 36 20.91 3.01 -9.56
C PRO A 36 19.96 4.08 -10.13
N ASP A 37 20.30 4.66 -11.27
CA ASP A 37 19.43 5.61 -11.97
C ASP A 37 18.39 4.93 -12.88
N ASN A 38 18.51 3.62 -13.08
CA ASN A 38 17.57 2.83 -13.86
C ASN A 38 16.30 2.52 -13.05
N THR A 39 15.38 3.47 -13.07
CA THR A 39 14.08 3.35 -12.35
C THR A 39 13.22 2.19 -12.86
N GLY A 40 13.29 1.86 -14.14
CA GLY A 40 12.60 0.68 -14.69
C GLY A 40 13.10 -0.63 -14.08
N MET A 41 14.41 -0.75 -13.83
CA MET A 41 15.00 -1.90 -13.14
C MET A 41 14.53 -1.95 -11.67
N ALA A 42 14.49 -0.79 -11.01
CA ALA A 42 13.98 -0.67 -9.64
C ALA A 42 12.51 -1.11 -9.54
N LEU A 43 11.66 -0.70 -10.48
CA LEU A 43 10.26 -1.12 -10.52
C LEU A 43 10.11 -2.63 -10.67
N ASN A 44 10.90 -3.25 -11.56
CA ASN A 44 10.87 -4.71 -11.75
C ASN A 44 11.34 -5.45 -10.49
N LEU A 45 12.35 -4.92 -9.80
CA LEU A 45 12.82 -5.47 -8.52
C LEU A 45 11.73 -5.37 -7.44
N ALA A 46 11.12 -4.19 -7.29
CA ALA A 46 10.04 -3.97 -6.32
C ALA A 46 8.85 -4.90 -6.59
N MET A 47 8.45 -5.03 -7.85
CA MET A 47 7.38 -5.92 -8.27
C MET A 47 7.69 -7.39 -7.93
N SER A 48 8.94 -7.83 -8.16
CA SER A 48 9.36 -9.20 -7.82
C SER A 48 9.25 -9.48 -6.32
N TYR A 49 9.65 -8.53 -5.47
CA TYR A 49 9.48 -8.65 -4.02
C TYR A 49 8.02 -8.69 -3.60
N CYS A 50 7.17 -7.85 -4.18
CA CYS A 50 5.74 -7.86 -3.89
C CYS A 50 5.05 -9.15 -4.32
N GLU A 51 5.40 -9.71 -5.49
CA GLU A 51 4.90 -11.01 -5.94
C GLU A 51 5.36 -12.16 -5.02
N MET A 52 6.59 -12.11 -4.51
CA MET A 52 7.05 -13.05 -3.49
C MET A 52 6.19 -12.97 -2.22
N ALA A 53 5.90 -11.76 -1.75
CA ALA A 53 5.03 -11.54 -0.59
C ALA A 53 3.62 -12.07 -0.83
N MET A 54 3.06 -11.83 -1.99
CA MET A 54 1.72 -12.32 -2.38
C MET A 54 1.68 -13.85 -2.41
N SER A 55 2.74 -14.50 -2.86
CA SER A 55 2.82 -15.96 -2.96
C SER A 55 3.06 -16.64 -1.62
N SER A 56 3.94 -16.08 -0.78
CA SER A 56 4.38 -16.69 0.48
C SER A 56 3.66 -16.17 1.73
N GLY A 57 3.09 -14.97 1.67
CA GLY A 57 2.59 -14.23 2.84
C GLY A 57 3.70 -13.59 3.67
N ASP A 58 4.94 -13.59 3.19
CA ASP A 58 6.09 -12.97 3.89
C ASP A 58 6.06 -11.45 3.75
N MET A 59 5.67 -10.77 4.82
CA MET A 59 5.58 -9.31 4.88
C MET A 59 6.92 -8.62 4.70
N SER A 60 8.05 -9.28 5.02
CA SER A 60 9.38 -8.68 4.81
C SER A 60 9.67 -8.43 3.32
N GLN A 61 9.15 -9.26 2.44
CA GLN A 61 9.25 -9.07 1.00
C GLN A 61 8.39 -7.90 0.51
N TYR A 62 7.17 -7.78 1.05
CA TYR A 62 6.31 -6.63 0.78
C TYR A 62 6.98 -5.31 1.20
N GLU A 63 7.57 -5.26 2.40
CA GLU A 63 8.28 -4.08 2.91
C GLU A 63 9.46 -3.68 2.01
N LYS A 64 10.26 -4.65 1.55
CA LYS A 64 11.35 -4.41 0.58
C LYS A 64 10.84 -3.82 -0.73
N GLY A 65 9.75 -4.38 -1.26
CA GLY A 65 9.13 -3.86 -2.48
C GLY A 65 8.63 -2.43 -2.31
N MET A 66 7.93 -2.15 -1.20
CA MET A 66 7.41 -0.81 -0.90
C MET A 66 8.53 0.22 -0.73
N GLU A 67 9.63 -0.12 -0.08
CA GLU A 67 10.78 0.77 0.09
C GLU A 67 11.36 1.21 -1.26
N ILE A 68 11.48 0.30 -2.21
CA ILE A 68 11.98 0.61 -3.56
C ILE A 68 10.96 1.48 -4.32
N TYR A 69 9.68 1.13 -4.27
CA TYR A 69 8.63 1.94 -4.90
C TYR A 69 8.59 3.36 -4.34
N GLU A 70 8.71 3.52 -3.02
CA GLU A 70 8.78 4.84 -2.37
C GLU A 70 9.97 5.67 -2.88
N ALA A 71 11.13 5.05 -3.01
CA ALA A 71 12.33 5.70 -3.54
C ALA A 71 12.14 6.17 -5.00
N VAL A 72 11.49 5.37 -5.84
CA VAL A 72 11.17 5.76 -7.23
C VAL A 72 10.10 6.84 -7.25
N ALA A 73 9.02 6.69 -6.45
CA ALA A 73 7.92 7.66 -6.38
C ALA A 73 8.36 9.05 -5.90
N ALA A 74 9.42 9.13 -5.10
CA ALA A 74 9.99 10.37 -4.59
C ALA A 74 10.87 11.13 -5.61
N LYS A 75 11.19 10.53 -6.76
CA LYS A 75 12.00 11.19 -7.79
C LYS A 75 11.19 12.29 -8.50
N THR A 76 11.71 13.52 -8.48
CA THR A 76 11.00 14.71 -9.00
C THR A 76 11.48 15.17 -10.38
N HIS A 77 12.64 14.67 -10.85
CA HIS A 77 13.13 15.07 -12.16
C HIS A 77 12.19 14.58 -13.27
N PRO A 78 11.87 15.40 -14.30
CA PRO A 78 10.90 15.04 -15.33
C PRO A 78 11.17 13.72 -16.07
N LYS A 79 12.44 13.34 -16.21
CA LYS A 79 12.81 12.05 -16.83
C LYS A 79 12.26 10.81 -16.10
N TYR A 80 11.91 10.95 -14.81
CA TYR A 80 11.37 9.86 -13.99
C TYR A 80 9.86 9.95 -13.78
N ALA A 81 9.18 10.93 -14.36
CA ALA A 81 7.77 11.22 -14.07
C ALA A 81 6.85 10.02 -14.31
N GLU A 82 7.06 9.27 -15.39
CA GLU A 82 6.29 8.07 -15.71
C GLU A 82 6.53 6.97 -14.70
N ASP A 83 7.78 6.67 -14.39
CA ASP A 83 8.15 5.63 -13.43
C ASP A 83 7.71 5.99 -12.01
N ALA A 84 7.80 7.27 -11.62
CA ALA A 84 7.32 7.73 -10.33
C ALA A 84 5.78 7.59 -10.21
N ALA A 85 5.04 7.87 -11.27
CA ALA A 85 3.60 7.65 -11.32
C ALA A 85 3.27 6.16 -11.24
N LYS A 86 3.99 5.33 -12.00
CA LYS A 86 3.84 3.86 -11.96
C LYS A 86 4.14 3.28 -10.58
N ALA A 87 5.19 3.77 -9.90
CA ALA A 87 5.51 3.36 -8.55
C ALA A 87 4.34 3.61 -7.58
N LYS A 88 3.71 4.78 -7.65
CA LYS A 88 2.54 5.11 -6.80
C LYS A 88 1.35 4.21 -7.08
N GLU A 89 1.09 3.94 -8.36
CA GLU A 89 0.01 3.02 -8.78
C GLU A 89 0.25 1.60 -8.24
N ASP A 90 1.46 1.07 -8.42
CA ASP A 90 1.82 -0.27 -7.96
C ASP A 90 1.82 -0.39 -6.43
N MET A 91 2.25 0.65 -5.71
CA MET A 91 2.14 0.69 -4.25
C MET A 91 0.69 0.53 -3.79
N ALA A 92 -0.24 1.26 -4.40
CA ALA A 92 -1.66 1.15 -4.08
C ALA A 92 -2.20 -0.24 -4.43
N LEU A 93 -1.85 -0.77 -5.59
CA LEU A 93 -2.26 -2.10 -6.04
C LEU A 93 -1.82 -3.20 -5.07
N TYR A 94 -0.54 -3.26 -4.74
CA TYR A 94 -0.01 -4.30 -3.86
C TYR A 94 -0.47 -4.13 -2.41
N THR A 95 -0.63 -2.91 -1.93
CA THR A 95 -1.22 -2.65 -0.61
C THR A 95 -2.64 -3.19 -0.55
N ASN A 96 -3.48 -2.88 -1.52
CA ASN A 96 -4.85 -3.38 -1.58
C ASN A 96 -4.91 -4.91 -1.71
N ASN A 97 -4.03 -5.52 -2.49
CA ASN A 97 -3.96 -6.97 -2.63
C ASN A 97 -3.55 -7.65 -1.31
N MET A 98 -2.57 -7.10 -0.59
CA MET A 98 -2.17 -7.61 0.72
C MET A 98 -3.27 -7.46 1.76
N VAL A 99 -3.97 -6.32 1.76
CA VAL A 99 -5.15 -6.10 2.62
C VAL A 99 -6.23 -7.14 2.32
N ALA A 100 -6.56 -7.37 1.06
CA ALA A 100 -7.55 -8.37 0.68
C ALA A 100 -7.18 -9.78 1.15
N LYS A 101 -5.91 -10.16 1.02
CA LYS A 101 -5.39 -11.44 1.51
C LYS A 101 -5.50 -11.57 3.02
N MET A 102 -5.13 -10.53 3.77
CA MET A 102 -5.25 -10.50 5.22
C MET A 102 -6.70 -10.49 5.70
N GLN A 103 -7.59 -9.76 5.00
CA GLN A 103 -9.03 -9.76 5.29
C GLN A 103 -9.63 -11.16 5.11
N ALA A 104 -9.29 -11.86 4.04
CA ALA A 104 -9.74 -13.24 3.81
C ALA A 104 -9.28 -14.19 4.91
N ALA A 105 -8.15 -13.93 5.54
CA ALA A 105 -7.63 -14.67 6.68
C ALA A 105 -8.13 -14.15 8.04
N ASN A 106 -8.97 -13.11 8.08
CA ASN A 106 -9.38 -12.36 9.28
C ASN A 106 -8.20 -11.81 10.09
N ASP A 107 -7.08 -11.53 9.44
CA ASP A 107 -5.88 -10.96 10.05
C ASP A 107 -5.96 -9.44 10.10
N PHE A 108 -6.90 -8.90 10.86
CA PHE A 108 -7.09 -7.46 11.01
C PHE A 108 -5.94 -6.80 11.77
N ASP A 109 -5.29 -7.50 12.69
CA ASP A 109 -4.11 -7.01 13.40
C ASP A 109 -2.92 -6.85 12.45
N GLY A 110 -2.75 -7.76 11.49
CA GLY A 110 -1.77 -7.64 10.42
C GLY A 110 -2.01 -6.42 9.53
N ILE A 111 -3.27 -6.14 9.18
CA ILE A 111 -3.65 -4.94 8.41
C ILE A 111 -3.33 -3.66 9.19
N ILE A 112 -3.66 -3.62 10.48
CA ILE A 112 -3.38 -2.47 11.35
C ILE A 112 -1.88 -2.22 11.44
N LYS A 113 -1.08 -3.27 11.68
CA LYS A 113 0.38 -3.15 11.72
C LYS A 113 0.95 -2.62 10.41
N MET A 114 0.52 -3.17 9.27
CA MET A 114 0.95 -2.71 7.95
C MET A 114 0.59 -1.24 7.72
N ALA A 115 -0.63 -0.83 8.08
CA ALA A 115 -1.07 0.55 7.95
C ALA A 115 -0.29 1.49 8.88
N ASP A 116 -0.01 1.08 10.12
CA ASP A 116 0.79 1.86 11.07
C ASP A 116 2.23 2.05 10.57
N ASP A 117 2.85 1.03 9.97
CA ASP A 117 4.18 1.11 9.38
C ASP A 117 4.21 2.10 8.19
N LEU A 118 3.17 2.08 7.34
CA LEU A 118 3.01 3.06 6.25
C LEU A 118 2.80 4.49 6.78
N LEU A 119 2.00 4.65 7.84
CA LEU A 119 1.73 5.95 8.46
C LEU A 119 2.92 6.53 9.22
N ALA A 120 3.81 5.68 9.74
CA ALA A 120 5.07 6.12 10.34
C ALA A 120 5.96 6.84 9.31
N LYS A 121 5.91 6.43 8.04
CA LYS A 121 6.63 7.04 6.92
C LYS A 121 5.88 8.24 6.33
N ASN A 122 4.57 8.11 6.17
CA ASN A 122 3.69 9.14 5.63
C ASN A 122 2.39 9.26 6.44
N PRO A 123 2.33 10.12 7.47
CA PRO A 123 1.15 10.29 8.33
C PRO A 123 -0.11 10.75 7.58
N GLN A 124 0.03 11.33 6.40
CA GLN A 124 -1.08 11.82 5.56
C GLN A 124 -1.49 10.81 4.47
N SER A 125 -1.01 9.56 4.52
CA SER A 125 -1.41 8.54 3.57
C SER A 125 -2.91 8.22 3.69
N ALA A 126 -3.69 8.68 2.71
CA ALA A 126 -5.12 8.42 2.63
C ALA A 126 -5.41 6.91 2.60
N LEU A 127 -4.65 6.16 1.81
CA LEU A 127 -4.76 4.71 1.71
C LEU A 127 -4.54 4.02 3.06
N ALA A 128 -3.46 4.35 3.76
CA ALA A 128 -3.14 3.72 5.04
C ALA A 128 -4.17 4.07 6.13
N GLN A 129 -4.63 5.32 6.19
CA GLN A 129 -5.70 5.75 7.10
C GLN A 129 -7.01 4.99 6.83
N ASN A 130 -7.37 4.84 5.55
CA ASN A 130 -8.57 4.13 5.11
C ASN A 130 -8.54 2.66 5.55
N VAL A 131 -7.50 1.91 5.17
CA VAL A 131 -7.40 0.48 5.48
C VAL A 131 -7.31 0.22 6.98
N ARG A 132 -6.64 1.09 7.75
CA ARG A 132 -6.55 1.00 9.20
C ARG A 132 -7.91 1.17 9.87
N LEU A 133 -8.68 2.18 9.46
CA LEU A 133 -9.99 2.43 10.03
C LEU A 133 -10.96 1.28 9.76
N GLN A 134 -10.95 0.75 8.53
CA GLN A 134 -11.75 -0.42 8.17
C GLN A 134 -11.37 -1.65 9.01
N ALA A 135 -10.07 -1.87 9.26
CA ALA A 135 -9.63 -3.00 10.08
C ALA A 135 -10.10 -2.89 11.53
N TYR A 136 -10.04 -1.70 12.13
CA TYR A 136 -10.59 -1.47 13.47
C TYR A 136 -12.12 -1.66 13.49
N ALA A 137 -12.83 -1.19 12.46
CA ALA A 137 -14.27 -1.38 12.35
C ALA A 137 -14.63 -2.88 12.23
N ASN A 138 -13.90 -3.66 11.45
CA ASN A 138 -14.09 -5.10 11.33
C ASN A 138 -13.81 -5.85 12.63
N LYS A 139 -12.85 -5.38 13.42
CA LYS A 139 -12.61 -5.87 14.79
C LYS A 139 -13.69 -5.44 15.78
N LYS A 140 -14.60 -4.55 15.40
CA LYS A 140 -15.57 -3.89 16.29
C LYS A 140 -14.89 -3.09 17.41
N ASP A 141 -13.68 -2.61 17.17
CA ASP A 141 -12.99 -1.68 18.07
C ASP A 141 -13.50 -0.26 17.82
N TYR A 142 -14.74 -0.03 18.26
CA TYR A 142 -15.42 1.22 18.03
C TYR A 142 -14.74 2.42 18.70
N ALA A 143 -14.03 2.20 19.80
CA ALA A 143 -13.27 3.26 20.46
C ALA A 143 -12.16 3.78 19.54
N LYS A 144 -11.43 2.88 18.87
CA LYS A 144 -10.41 3.26 17.89
C LYS A 144 -11.01 3.88 16.63
N VAL A 145 -12.15 3.41 16.16
CA VAL A 145 -12.84 4.04 15.02
C VAL A 145 -13.25 5.47 15.35
N ILE A 146 -13.76 5.73 16.56
CA ILE A 146 -14.12 7.08 17.02
C ILE A 146 -12.88 7.97 17.13
N GLU A 147 -11.78 7.45 17.70
CA GLU A 147 -10.53 8.19 17.87
C GLU A 147 -9.92 8.63 16.52
N LEU A 148 -9.95 7.76 15.51
CA LEU A 148 -9.22 7.93 14.26
C LEU A 148 -10.10 8.39 13.08
N GLY A 149 -11.41 8.25 13.18
CA GLY A 149 -12.32 8.37 12.04
C GLY A 149 -12.34 9.75 11.39
N GLN A 150 -12.31 10.84 12.17
CA GLN A 150 -12.31 12.20 11.61
C GLN A 150 -11.01 12.46 10.84
N ALA A 151 -9.86 12.13 11.41
CA ALA A 151 -8.59 12.30 10.72
C ALA A 151 -8.51 11.45 9.44
N ALA A 152 -9.04 10.23 9.48
CA ALA A 152 -9.11 9.36 8.31
C ALA A 152 -10.00 9.95 7.21
N ALA A 153 -11.12 10.58 7.55
CA ALA A 153 -11.99 11.26 6.59
C ALA A 153 -11.34 12.51 5.99
N ASP A 154 -10.63 13.28 6.81
CA ASP A 154 -10.03 14.56 6.41
C ASP A 154 -8.95 14.41 5.33
N VAL A 155 -8.22 13.31 5.32
CA VAL A 155 -7.16 13.05 4.33
C VAL A 155 -7.66 12.43 3.03
N GLN A 156 -8.93 11.97 2.98
CA GLN A 156 -9.49 11.40 1.75
C GLN A 156 -9.80 12.50 0.74
N THR A 157 -9.34 12.29 -0.49
CA THR A 157 -9.64 13.14 -1.65
C THR A 157 -10.74 12.56 -2.53
N ASP A 158 -10.88 11.23 -2.54
CA ASP A 158 -11.98 10.54 -3.21
C ASP A 158 -13.27 10.67 -2.38
N PRO A 159 -14.40 11.14 -2.97
CA PRO A 159 -15.65 11.31 -2.24
C PRO A 159 -16.23 10.01 -1.68
N ALA A 160 -16.07 8.89 -2.37
CA ALA A 160 -16.57 7.60 -1.91
C ALA A 160 -15.79 7.08 -0.70
N ASP A 161 -14.46 7.22 -0.72
CA ASP A 161 -13.61 6.89 0.42
C ASP A 161 -13.91 7.76 1.63
N LYS A 162 -14.08 9.07 1.42
CA LYS A 162 -14.45 10.01 2.48
C LYS A 162 -15.80 9.65 3.10
N SER A 163 -16.77 9.34 2.25
CA SER A 163 -18.12 8.91 2.66
C SER A 163 -18.06 7.62 3.48
N LEU A 164 -17.24 6.66 3.08
CA LEU A 164 -17.00 5.43 3.83
C LEU A 164 -16.45 5.70 5.23
N MET A 165 -15.46 6.62 5.36
CA MET A 165 -14.89 6.95 6.68
C MET A 165 -15.95 7.53 7.60
N TYR A 166 -16.81 8.43 7.13
CA TYR A 166 -17.91 8.98 7.91
C TYR A 166 -18.98 7.94 8.24
N TYR A 167 -19.27 7.02 7.33
CA TYR A 167 -20.17 5.90 7.62
C TYR A 167 -19.64 5.02 8.76
N LEU A 168 -18.36 4.63 8.72
CA LEU A 168 -17.75 3.83 9.78
C LEU A 168 -17.74 4.57 11.12
N LEU A 169 -17.44 5.86 11.10
CA LEU A 169 -17.48 6.72 12.29
C LEU A 169 -18.89 6.80 12.87
N GLY A 170 -19.90 7.02 12.04
CA GLY A 170 -21.30 7.05 12.45
C GLY A 170 -21.77 5.72 13.04
N ALA A 171 -21.39 4.61 12.43
CA ALA A 171 -21.68 3.26 12.92
C ALA A 171 -21.03 3.00 14.29
N ALA A 172 -19.80 3.44 14.50
CA ALA A 172 -19.11 3.33 15.77
C ALA A 172 -19.76 4.17 16.87
N TYR A 173 -20.14 5.42 16.58
CA TYR A 173 -20.91 6.25 17.52
C TYR A 173 -22.25 5.62 17.88
N ASN A 174 -22.96 5.09 16.89
CA ASN A 174 -24.24 4.41 17.12
C ASN A 174 -24.07 3.16 18.01
N ALA A 175 -23.04 2.37 17.78
CA ALA A 175 -22.72 1.20 18.61
C ALA A 175 -22.38 1.56 20.07
N LYS A 176 -21.87 2.78 20.29
CA LYS A 176 -21.60 3.36 21.62
C LYS A 176 -22.75 4.18 22.18
N GLU A 177 -23.93 4.12 21.55
CA GLU A 177 -25.13 4.86 21.93
C GLU A 177 -24.97 6.40 21.93
N MET A 178 -23.96 6.90 21.23
CA MET A 178 -23.68 8.33 21.05
C MET A 178 -24.50 8.88 19.87
N LYS A 179 -25.80 8.91 20.02
CA LYS A 179 -26.77 9.21 18.93
C LYS A 179 -26.55 10.56 18.24
N PRO A 180 -26.34 11.68 18.96
CA PRO A 180 -26.11 12.99 18.29
C PRO A 180 -24.88 12.96 17.37
N GLN A 181 -23.79 12.35 17.82
CA GLN A 181 -22.55 12.23 17.05
C GLN A 181 -22.73 11.28 15.86
N ALA A 182 -23.46 10.17 16.05
CA ALA A 182 -23.79 9.25 14.95
C ALA A 182 -24.57 9.96 13.83
N ILE A 183 -25.60 10.74 14.19
CA ILE A 183 -26.39 11.52 13.23
C ILE A 183 -25.50 12.53 12.49
N ALA A 184 -24.63 13.25 13.20
CA ALA A 184 -23.72 14.22 12.60
C ALA A 184 -22.78 13.56 11.58
N ALA A 185 -22.21 12.39 11.91
CA ALA A 185 -21.34 11.64 11.01
C ALA A 185 -22.11 11.10 9.79
N PHE A 186 -23.29 10.51 9.97
CA PHE A 186 -24.10 10.00 8.86
C PHE A 186 -24.57 11.09 7.89
N LYS A 187 -24.75 12.33 8.36
CA LYS A 187 -25.06 13.47 7.48
C LYS A 187 -23.93 13.82 6.52
N GLN A 188 -22.71 13.40 6.80
CA GLN A 188 -21.57 13.59 5.91
C GLN A 188 -21.44 12.50 4.83
N VAL A 189 -22.23 11.42 4.95
CA VAL A 189 -22.28 10.34 3.96
C VAL A 189 -23.07 10.82 2.75
N THR A 190 -22.45 10.81 1.58
CA THR A 190 -23.03 11.32 0.32
C THR A 190 -23.11 10.24 -0.75
#